data_7f102f867b38b88a3d4bc6dcb0902504
#
_entry.id   7f102f867b38b88a3d4bc6dcb0902504
#
_cell.length_a   1.000
_cell.length_b   1.000
_cell.length_c   1.000
_cell.angle_alpha   90.00
_cell.angle_beta   90.00
_cell.angle_gamma   90.00
#
_symmetry.space_group_name_H-M   'P 1'
#
loop_
_entity.id
_entity.type
_entity.pdbx_description
1 polymer ?
#
loop_
_entity_poly.entity_id
_entity_poly.type
_entity_poly.pdbx_seq_one_letter_code
_entity_poly.pdbx_strand_id
1 'polypeptide(L)'
;REKTEYTYQDISKETNRFANVLEKLGAVKGDRVFTYMDRVPENYFSLLGALKMGGVIGPLFSAFGPDAVKDRLEDCKARIIVTTPKLVGTVYEIIKDIPSLEKVIIVNREGTPYDLKENEVSYENLMEEVSDEFEIEKTDKEDYAIIHYTSGTTGKPKGVVHVHQAIMGHYATAKYVLDLQDSDIYWCTADPGWVTGTSYGIFGPWSNGVTQVIFEGGFSAGNWYSIIEKYRVTVWYTAPTAIRMLMKAGIKAVDKFDLKSLRYMCSVGEPLNPEAVVWGIEAFGMPFHDNWWQTETGCIQIANYPVQDIKPGSMGRPFPGVKPAILDDNFVKELAPGKEGHLALKAKWPSMFRTYWNKQELYDSRFKNGCYITGDKATKDEEGYFWFVGRADDVINTAGHLVGPFEVESALVEHPAVAEAGVIGIPDEIAMEMVKAFVSLKDGYEPSEELLRDIKKFARKKLHALSCPKKIDIIDDLPKTKSGKIMRRLLKAR
;
A
#
# COMPACT_ATOMS: atom_id res chain seq x y z
N ARG A 1 12.43 11.58 -20.73
CA ARG A 1 11.57 12.60 -20.10
C ARG A 1 12.45 13.56 -19.31
N GLU A 2 12.15 14.85 -19.40
CA GLU A 2 12.89 15.87 -18.70
C GLU A 2 12.67 15.75 -17.18
N LYS A 3 13.74 16.02 -16.44
CA LYS A 3 13.70 16.14 -14.97
C LYS A 3 13.07 17.50 -14.65
N THR A 4 12.06 17.52 -13.79
CA THR A 4 11.55 18.74 -13.17
C THR A 4 11.88 18.71 -11.68
N GLU A 5 12.34 19.82 -11.13
CA GLU A 5 12.67 19.96 -9.73
C GLU A 5 11.79 21.04 -9.10
N TYR A 6 11.30 20.77 -7.90
CA TYR A 6 10.53 21.70 -7.08
C TYR A 6 11.15 21.80 -5.70
N THR A 7 11.37 23.01 -5.24
CA THR A 7 11.69 23.24 -3.83
C THR A 7 10.42 23.16 -2.98
N TYR A 8 10.56 23.04 -1.66
CA TYR A 8 9.40 23.13 -0.75
C TYR A 8 8.68 24.48 -0.87
N GLN A 9 9.41 25.55 -1.23
CA GLN A 9 8.81 26.87 -1.49
C GLN A 9 7.94 26.83 -2.76
N ASP A 10 8.41 26.19 -3.83
CA ASP A 10 7.62 26.03 -5.06
C ASP A 10 6.36 25.20 -4.79
N ILE A 11 6.51 24.09 -4.07
CA ILE A 11 5.36 23.26 -3.67
C ILE A 11 4.37 24.08 -2.83
N SER A 12 4.87 24.91 -1.91
CA SER A 12 4.00 25.78 -1.10
C SER A 12 3.20 26.75 -1.96
N LYS A 13 3.83 27.38 -2.95
CA LYS A 13 3.18 28.32 -3.88
C LYS A 13 2.15 27.61 -4.76
N GLU A 14 2.52 26.49 -5.38
CA GLU A 14 1.60 25.75 -6.25
C GLU A 14 0.38 25.21 -5.47
N THR A 15 0.59 24.73 -4.25
CA THR A 15 -0.52 24.30 -3.40
C THR A 15 -1.39 25.43 -2.88
N ASN A 16 -0.83 26.63 -2.69
CA ASN A 16 -1.60 27.86 -2.39
C ASN A 16 -2.46 28.25 -3.58
N ARG A 17 -1.88 28.28 -4.80
CA ARG A 17 -2.66 28.53 -6.03
C ARG A 17 -3.82 27.55 -6.16
N PHE A 18 -3.57 26.26 -5.98
CA PHE A 18 -4.65 25.29 -6.11
C PHE A 18 -5.72 25.43 -5.02
N ALA A 19 -5.37 25.84 -3.80
CA ALA A 19 -6.35 26.18 -2.77
C ALA A 19 -7.22 27.37 -3.19
N ASN A 20 -6.62 28.44 -3.75
CA ASN A 20 -7.35 29.57 -4.33
C ASN A 20 -8.24 29.16 -5.51
N VAL A 21 -7.78 28.22 -6.35
CA VAL A 21 -8.60 27.67 -7.45
C VAL A 21 -9.86 27.01 -6.89
N LEU A 22 -9.73 26.20 -5.85
CA LEU A 22 -10.88 25.53 -5.23
C LEU A 22 -11.88 26.53 -4.63
N GLU A 23 -11.41 27.57 -3.92
CA GLU A 23 -12.28 28.65 -3.42
C GLU A 23 -12.97 29.41 -4.55
N LYS A 24 -12.26 29.73 -5.64
CA LYS A 24 -12.83 30.36 -6.84
C LYS A 24 -13.92 29.51 -7.47
N LEU A 25 -13.80 28.19 -7.41
CA LEU A 25 -14.83 27.22 -7.86
C LEU A 25 -15.95 27.02 -6.85
N GLY A 26 -15.93 27.76 -5.72
CA GLY A 26 -16.94 27.70 -4.67
C GLY A 26 -16.84 26.50 -3.73
N ALA A 27 -15.69 25.85 -3.68
CA ALA A 27 -15.44 24.80 -2.70
C ALA A 27 -15.36 25.38 -1.28
N VAL A 28 -15.80 24.62 -0.30
CA VAL A 28 -15.80 24.99 1.10
C VAL A 28 -15.20 23.89 1.97
N LYS A 29 -14.82 24.22 3.19
CA LYS A 29 -14.30 23.26 4.17
C LYS A 29 -15.18 22.02 4.26
N GLY A 30 -14.55 20.84 4.20
CA GLY A 30 -15.22 19.55 4.24
C GLY A 30 -15.68 19.02 2.87
N ASP A 31 -15.55 19.78 1.79
CA ASP A 31 -15.81 19.27 0.44
C ASP A 31 -14.82 18.17 0.05
N ARG A 32 -15.32 17.16 -0.69
CA ARG A 32 -14.53 16.03 -1.13
C ARG A 32 -13.95 16.34 -2.50
N VAL A 33 -12.62 16.44 -2.53
CA VAL A 33 -11.82 16.70 -3.73
C VAL A 33 -11.02 15.44 -4.07
N PHE A 34 -11.30 14.89 -5.23
CA PHE A 34 -10.66 13.65 -5.68
C PHE A 34 -9.63 13.92 -6.78
N THR A 35 -8.56 13.14 -6.79
CA THR A 35 -7.61 13.13 -7.90
C THR A 35 -7.62 11.76 -8.57
N TYR A 36 -7.63 11.77 -9.91
CA TYR A 36 -7.55 10.58 -10.73
C TYR A 36 -6.53 10.81 -11.84
N MET A 37 -5.25 10.66 -11.48
CA MET A 37 -4.09 11.00 -12.31
C MET A 37 -2.93 10.05 -12.03
N ASP A 38 -1.98 10.00 -12.95
CA ASP A 38 -0.68 9.38 -12.75
C ASP A 38 0.15 10.17 -11.70
N ARG A 39 1.38 9.72 -11.41
CA ARG A 39 2.30 10.37 -10.46
C ARG A 39 2.94 11.61 -11.06
N VAL A 40 2.14 12.64 -11.27
CA VAL A 40 2.53 13.93 -11.82
C VAL A 40 2.49 15.02 -10.74
N PRO A 41 3.29 16.10 -10.83
CA PRO A 41 3.35 17.14 -9.79
C PRO A 41 1.98 17.71 -9.43
N GLU A 42 1.13 17.92 -10.41
CA GLU A 42 -0.21 18.49 -10.27
C GLU A 42 -1.12 17.62 -9.37
N ASN A 43 -0.89 16.30 -9.33
CA ASN A 43 -1.59 15.40 -8.40
C ASN A 43 -1.27 15.78 -6.95
N TYR A 44 0.00 15.98 -6.66
CA TYR A 44 0.48 16.33 -5.31
C TYR A 44 0.05 17.76 -4.92
N PHE A 45 0.10 18.69 -5.85
CA PHE A 45 -0.37 20.07 -5.62
C PHE A 45 -1.87 20.11 -5.36
N SER A 46 -2.64 19.32 -6.11
CA SER A 46 -4.09 19.23 -5.93
C SER A 46 -4.46 18.63 -4.57
N LEU A 47 -3.81 17.56 -4.14
CA LEU A 47 -4.07 16.94 -2.85
C LEU A 47 -3.75 17.90 -1.69
N LEU A 48 -2.58 18.54 -1.70
CA LEU A 48 -2.18 19.43 -0.62
C LEU A 48 -2.92 20.76 -0.65
N GLY A 49 -3.22 21.31 -1.83
CA GLY A 49 -4.04 22.52 -1.96
C GLY A 49 -5.46 22.31 -1.41
N ALA A 50 -6.06 21.16 -1.70
CA ALA A 50 -7.36 20.81 -1.12
C ALA A 50 -7.32 20.70 0.40
N LEU A 51 -6.24 20.16 0.98
CA LEU A 51 -6.07 20.14 2.45
C LEU A 51 -5.89 21.54 3.03
N LYS A 52 -5.19 22.46 2.31
CA LYS A 52 -5.02 23.86 2.77
C LYS A 52 -6.34 24.60 2.88
N MET A 53 -7.29 24.34 1.98
CA MET A 53 -8.63 24.94 2.05
C MET A 53 -9.59 24.16 2.99
N GLY A 54 -9.10 23.20 3.74
CA GLY A 54 -9.90 22.38 4.67
C GLY A 54 -10.76 21.31 3.99
N GLY A 55 -10.48 20.98 2.73
CA GLY A 55 -11.17 19.92 2.00
C GLY A 55 -10.75 18.53 2.44
N VAL A 56 -11.55 17.54 2.09
CA VAL A 56 -11.27 16.11 2.32
C VAL A 56 -10.78 15.49 1.01
N ILE A 57 -9.54 15.04 0.99
CA ILE A 57 -8.93 14.48 -0.23
C ILE A 57 -9.28 12.99 -0.41
N GLY A 58 -9.44 12.59 -1.67
CA GLY A 58 -9.66 11.19 -2.07
C GLY A 58 -8.81 10.84 -3.29
N PRO A 59 -7.56 10.39 -3.11
CA PRO A 59 -6.73 9.99 -4.24
C PRO A 59 -7.20 8.66 -4.82
N LEU A 60 -7.31 8.59 -6.16
CA LEU A 60 -7.66 7.38 -6.90
C LEU A 60 -6.46 6.89 -7.70
N PHE A 61 -6.27 5.58 -7.71
CA PHE A 61 -5.25 4.95 -8.53
C PHE A 61 -5.59 5.10 -10.03
N SER A 62 -4.67 5.64 -10.82
CA SER A 62 -4.88 5.97 -12.24
C SER A 62 -5.29 4.76 -13.12
N ALA A 63 -5.00 3.54 -12.67
CA ALA A 63 -5.39 2.34 -13.38
C ALA A 63 -6.75 1.76 -12.96
N PHE A 64 -7.56 2.45 -12.14
CA PHE A 64 -8.93 2.01 -11.88
C PHE A 64 -9.80 2.14 -13.13
N GLY A 65 -10.72 1.18 -13.33
CA GLY A 65 -11.76 1.27 -14.35
C GLY A 65 -13.01 2.01 -13.83
N PRO A 66 -14.01 2.21 -14.72
CA PRO A 66 -15.20 3.04 -14.44
C PRO A 66 -15.92 2.63 -13.15
N ASP A 67 -16.24 1.35 -12.96
CA ASP A 67 -16.95 0.87 -11.76
C ASP A 67 -16.20 1.20 -10.47
N ALA A 68 -14.88 1.02 -10.48
CA ALA A 68 -14.06 1.29 -9.30
C ALA A 68 -13.99 2.79 -8.98
N VAL A 69 -13.97 3.65 -9.99
CA VAL A 69 -14.03 5.11 -9.83
C VAL A 69 -15.41 5.51 -9.33
N LYS A 70 -16.49 4.99 -9.98
CA LYS A 70 -17.89 5.25 -9.61
C LYS A 70 -18.17 4.95 -8.15
N ASP A 71 -17.89 3.73 -7.71
CA ASP A 71 -18.17 3.27 -6.34
C ASP A 71 -17.60 4.24 -5.28
N ARG A 72 -16.43 4.84 -5.55
CA ARG A 72 -15.76 5.73 -4.61
C ARG A 72 -16.31 7.15 -4.62
N LEU A 73 -16.51 7.69 -5.80
CA LEU A 73 -17.05 9.05 -5.96
C LEU A 73 -18.50 9.15 -5.49
N GLU A 74 -19.29 8.12 -5.76
CA GLU A 74 -20.70 8.05 -5.33
C GLU A 74 -20.82 7.90 -3.80
N ASP A 75 -20.08 6.94 -3.20
CA ASP A 75 -20.12 6.65 -1.75
C ASP A 75 -19.81 7.89 -0.90
N CYS A 76 -18.79 8.67 -1.29
CA CYS A 76 -18.44 9.89 -0.53
C CYS A 76 -19.09 11.17 -1.06
N LYS A 77 -19.90 11.10 -2.10
CA LYS A 77 -20.50 12.28 -2.77
C LYS A 77 -19.39 13.28 -3.14
N ALA A 78 -18.43 12.84 -3.92
CA ALA A 78 -17.35 13.69 -4.40
C ALA A 78 -17.90 14.93 -5.13
N ARG A 79 -17.34 16.11 -4.86
CA ARG A 79 -17.78 17.36 -5.46
C ARG A 79 -16.90 17.79 -6.63
N ILE A 80 -15.60 17.58 -6.50
CA ILE A 80 -14.61 17.95 -7.51
C ILE A 80 -13.72 16.76 -7.80
N ILE A 81 -13.39 16.55 -9.07
CA ILE A 81 -12.36 15.61 -9.50
C ILE A 81 -11.32 16.32 -10.36
N VAL A 82 -10.04 16.03 -10.11
CA VAL A 82 -8.92 16.50 -10.92
C VAL A 82 -8.38 15.31 -11.71
N THR A 83 -8.30 15.45 -13.02
CA THR A 83 -7.92 14.35 -13.92
C THR A 83 -7.20 14.88 -15.16
N THR A 84 -6.85 14.00 -16.09
CA THR A 84 -6.14 14.33 -17.35
C THR A 84 -6.98 13.99 -18.57
N PRO A 85 -6.71 14.55 -19.76
CA PRO A 85 -7.37 14.15 -21.01
C PRO A 85 -7.32 12.64 -21.27
N LYS A 86 -6.25 11.97 -20.84
CA LYS A 86 -6.06 10.51 -20.99
C LYS A 86 -7.07 9.71 -20.15
N LEU A 87 -7.43 10.19 -18.97
CA LEU A 87 -8.23 9.44 -17.99
C LEU A 87 -9.68 9.92 -17.87
N VAL A 88 -9.99 11.12 -18.36
CA VAL A 88 -11.32 11.72 -18.24
C VAL A 88 -12.42 10.91 -18.93
N GLY A 89 -12.08 10.12 -19.95
CA GLY A 89 -13.02 9.19 -20.58
C GLY A 89 -13.71 8.27 -19.57
N THR A 90 -12.95 7.72 -18.62
CA THR A 90 -13.46 6.90 -17.51
C THR A 90 -14.46 7.68 -16.65
N VAL A 91 -14.20 8.97 -16.39
CA VAL A 91 -15.11 9.83 -15.61
C VAL A 91 -16.42 10.04 -16.34
N TYR A 92 -16.38 10.25 -17.67
CA TYR A 92 -17.60 10.45 -18.46
C TYR A 92 -18.52 9.25 -18.55
N GLU A 93 -17.97 8.05 -18.49
CA GLU A 93 -18.79 6.84 -18.46
C GLU A 93 -19.72 6.79 -17.23
N ILE A 94 -19.36 7.47 -16.16
CA ILE A 94 -20.03 7.37 -14.85
C ILE A 94 -20.61 8.69 -14.32
N ILE A 95 -20.27 9.85 -14.93
CA ILE A 95 -20.60 11.17 -14.37
C ILE A 95 -22.10 11.39 -14.17
N LYS A 96 -22.93 10.80 -15.04
CA LYS A 96 -24.39 10.90 -14.94
C LYS A 96 -24.96 10.23 -13.70
N ASP A 97 -24.24 9.28 -13.13
CA ASP A 97 -24.63 8.53 -11.94
C ASP A 97 -24.13 9.21 -10.65
N ILE A 98 -23.35 10.31 -10.77
CA ILE A 98 -22.74 11.01 -9.64
C ILE A 98 -23.21 12.47 -9.62
N PRO A 99 -24.45 12.74 -9.20
CA PRO A 99 -25.01 14.10 -9.24
C PRO A 99 -24.31 15.10 -8.32
N SER A 100 -23.50 14.61 -7.37
CA SER A 100 -22.69 15.46 -6.49
C SER A 100 -21.43 16.01 -7.17
N LEU A 101 -21.00 15.46 -8.33
CA LEU A 101 -19.79 15.87 -9.03
C LEU A 101 -20.08 17.11 -9.87
N GLU A 102 -19.71 18.27 -9.33
CA GLU A 102 -20.01 19.57 -9.93
C GLU A 102 -18.94 20.03 -10.92
N LYS A 103 -17.67 19.71 -10.66
CA LYS A 103 -16.54 20.18 -11.47
C LYS A 103 -15.52 19.06 -11.78
N VAL A 104 -15.06 19.06 -13.02
CA VAL A 104 -13.95 18.24 -13.49
C VAL A 104 -12.81 19.18 -13.90
N ILE A 105 -11.71 19.15 -13.16
CA ILE A 105 -10.53 19.98 -13.45
C ILE A 105 -9.59 19.13 -14.33
N ILE A 106 -9.28 19.64 -15.51
CA ILE A 106 -8.45 18.96 -16.52
C ILE A 106 -7.02 19.50 -16.46
N VAL A 107 -6.08 18.62 -16.13
CA VAL A 107 -4.63 18.86 -16.17
C VAL A 107 -4.09 18.42 -17.52
N ASN A 108 -3.72 19.36 -18.39
CA ASN A 108 -3.24 19.09 -19.75
C ASN A 108 -1.76 19.48 -19.94
N ARG A 109 -0.87 18.84 -19.19
CA ARG A 109 0.58 19.08 -19.20
C ARG A 109 1.25 19.00 -20.57
N GLU A 110 0.71 18.17 -21.47
CA GLU A 110 1.30 17.95 -22.78
C GLU A 110 0.87 19.00 -23.80
N GLY A 111 -0.08 19.88 -23.43
CA GLY A 111 -0.64 20.90 -24.33
C GLY A 111 -1.29 20.31 -25.58
N THR A 112 -1.73 19.05 -25.50
CA THR A 112 -2.45 18.42 -26.63
C THR A 112 -3.78 19.12 -26.83
N PRO A 113 -4.24 19.31 -28.10
CA PRO A 113 -5.55 19.91 -28.35
C PRO A 113 -6.64 19.15 -27.57
N TYR A 114 -7.34 19.85 -26.71
CA TYR A 114 -8.42 19.31 -25.90
C TYR A 114 -9.52 20.35 -25.73
N ASP A 115 -10.72 20.06 -26.20
CA ASP A 115 -11.89 20.93 -26.08
C ASP A 115 -12.61 20.65 -24.78
N LEU A 116 -12.61 21.62 -23.87
CA LEU A 116 -13.28 21.53 -22.58
C LEU A 116 -14.81 21.42 -22.76
N LYS A 117 -15.42 20.52 -22.01
CA LYS A 117 -16.88 20.36 -21.97
C LYS A 117 -17.51 21.24 -20.89
N GLU A 118 -18.84 21.30 -20.84
CA GLU A 118 -19.62 22.23 -19.99
C GLU A 118 -19.23 22.21 -18.50
N ASN A 119 -18.91 21.04 -17.94
CA ASN A 119 -18.53 20.90 -16.52
C ASN A 119 -17.01 20.86 -16.29
N GLU A 120 -16.22 21.05 -17.35
CA GLU A 120 -14.77 21.03 -17.28
C GLU A 120 -14.16 22.42 -17.20
N VAL A 121 -13.06 22.48 -16.48
CA VAL A 121 -12.22 23.68 -16.38
C VAL A 121 -10.75 23.31 -16.55
N SER A 122 -9.96 24.20 -17.18
CA SER A 122 -8.52 23.98 -17.33
C SER A 122 -7.80 24.27 -16.03
N TYR A 123 -7.00 23.31 -15.60
CA TYR A 123 -6.09 23.46 -14.45
C TYR A 123 -5.11 24.62 -14.69
N GLU A 124 -4.45 24.63 -15.84
CA GLU A 124 -3.42 25.60 -16.19
C GLU A 124 -3.97 27.03 -16.19
N ASN A 125 -5.10 27.27 -16.86
CA ASN A 125 -5.72 28.58 -16.91
C ASN A 125 -6.12 29.08 -15.52
N LEU A 126 -6.72 28.19 -14.70
CA LEU A 126 -7.12 28.57 -13.35
C LEU A 126 -5.93 28.89 -12.45
N MET A 127 -4.83 28.13 -12.58
CA MET A 127 -3.61 28.36 -11.79
C MET A 127 -2.91 29.67 -12.16
N GLU A 128 -3.01 30.14 -13.41
CA GLU A 128 -2.49 31.45 -13.86
C GLU A 128 -3.29 32.63 -13.32
N GLU A 129 -4.59 32.43 -13.08
CA GLU A 129 -5.52 33.49 -12.67
C GLU A 129 -5.56 33.77 -11.16
N VAL A 130 -4.83 33.01 -10.35
CA VAL A 130 -4.91 33.07 -8.89
C VAL A 130 -3.56 33.40 -8.24
N SER A 131 -3.62 33.92 -7.01
CA SER A 131 -2.43 34.22 -6.19
C SER A 131 -1.71 32.94 -5.74
N ASP A 132 -0.39 33.06 -5.55
CA ASP A 132 0.43 32.04 -4.85
C ASP A 132 0.48 32.27 -3.32
N GLU A 133 -0.29 33.22 -2.81
CA GLU A 133 -0.54 33.45 -1.39
C GLU A 133 -1.93 32.91 -1.02
N PHE A 134 -2.02 32.22 0.11
CA PHE A 134 -3.28 31.65 0.61
C PHE A 134 -3.25 31.60 2.14
N GLU A 135 -4.32 32.09 2.78
CA GLU A 135 -4.52 31.92 4.22
C GLU A 135 -5.10 30.52 4.47
N ILE A 136 -4.26 29.62 5.04
CA ILE A 136 -4.66 28.23 5.28
C ILE A 136 -5.87 28.19 6.21
N GLU A 137 -6.92 27.46 5.79
CA GLU A 137 -8.14 27.26 6.56
C GLU A 137 -7.85 26.70 7.96
N LYS A 138 -8.50 27.25 8.96
CA LYS A 138 -8.37 26.77 10.35
C LYS A 138 -9.11 25.45 10.52
N THR A 139 -8.34 24.38 10.69
CA THR A 139 -8.86 23.03 10.94
C THR A 139 -8.63 22.61 12.39
N ASP A 140 -9.58 21.86 12.95
CA ASP A 140 -9.35 21.09 14.17
C ASP A 140 -8.55 19.81 13.83
N LYS A 141 -7.83 19.31 14.83
CA LYS A 141 -7.08 18.05 14.69
C LYS A 141 -7.95 16.84 14.31
N GLU A 142 -9.23 16.89 14.65
CA GLU A 142 -10.22 15.83 14.36
C GLU A 142 -11.06 16.12 13.09
N ASP A 143 -10.85 17.23 12.39
CA ASP A 143 -11.47 17.46 11.10
C ASP A 143 -11.00 16.41 10.10
N TYR A 144 -11.91 15.93 9.25
CA TYR A 144 -11.60 14.94 8.23
C TYR A 144 -10.63 15.52 7.19
N ALA A 145 -9.61 14.75 6.86
CA ALA A 145 -8.55 15.17 5.94
C ALA A 145 -8.48 14.29 4.68
N ILE A 146 -8.60 12.97 4.85
CA ILE A 146 -8.42 12.05 3.74
C ILE A 146 -9.34 10.83 3.85
N ILE A 147 -9.83 10.37 2.70
CA ILE A 147 -10.56 9.11 2.57
C ILE A 147 -9.79 8.18 1.65
N HIS A 148 -9.32 7.06 2.20
CA HIS A 148 -8.74 5.97 1.42
C HIS A 148 -9.71 4.81 1.30
N TYR A 149 -9.93 4.34 0.07
CA TYR A 149 -10.81 3.21 -0.18
C TYR A 149 -10.05 1.89 -0.17
N THR A 150 -10.46 0.98 0.69
CA THR A 150 -9.92 -0.39 0.75
C THR A 150 -10.89 -1.39 0.13
N SER A 151 -10.35 -2.45 -0.50
CA SER A 151 -11.16 -3.58 -0.97
C SER A 151 -11.66 -4.36 0.25
N GLY A 152 -12.99 -4.35 0.46
CA GLY A 152 -13.59 -5.20 1.49
C GLY A 152 -13.71 -6.65 1.04
N THR A 153 -13.69 -7.59 1.99
CA THR A 153 -14.03 -9.01 1.75
C THR A 153 -15.46 -9.20 1.22
N THR A 154 -16.33 -8.22 1.43
CA THR A 154 -17.76 -8.24 1.10
C THR A 154 -18.14 -7.59 -0.24
N GLY A 155 -17.19 -7.26 -1.10
CA GLY A 155 -17.43 -6.77 -2.48
C GLY A 155 -17.21 -5.26 -2.67
N LYS A 156 -18.03 -4.38 -2.11
CA LYS A 156 -17.87 -2.92 -2.29
C LYS A 156 -16.73 -2.34 -1.46
N PRO A 157 -16.00 -1.33 -1.98
CA PRO A 157 -14.94 -0.67 -1.23
C PRO A 157 -15.47 0.07 0.01
N LYS A 158 -14.58 0.27 0.99
CA LYS A 158 -14.86 0.98 2.24
C LYS A 158 -13.98 2.20 2.32
N GLY A 159 -14.56 3.37 2.51
CA GLY A 159 -13.83 4.62 2.69
C GLY A 159 -13.30 4.75 4.12
N VAL A 160 -12.02 4.54 4.31
CA VAL A 160 -11.32 4.72 5.59
C VAL A 160 -11.02 6.19 5.78
N VAL A 161 -11.55 6.80 6.83
CA VAL A 161 -11.45 8.23 7.09
C VAL A 161 -10.34 8.54 8.09
N HIS A 162 -9.40 9.39 7.68
CA HIS A 162 -8.38 9.95 8.55
C HIS A 162 -8.57 11.45 8.73
N VAL A 163 -8.07 11.95 9.87
CA VAL A 163 -8.16 13.34 10.30
C VAL A 163 -6.81 14.05 10.18
N HIS A 164 -6.79 15.37 10.27
CA HIS A 164 -5.55 16.14 10.17
C HIS A 164 -4.48 15.70 11.17
N GLN A 165 -4.86 15.24 12.37
CA GLN A 165 -3.90 14.72 13.37
C GLN A 165 -3.09 13.51 12.87
N ALA A 166 -3.53 12.79 11.84
CA ALA A 166 -2.84 11.60 11.33
C ALA A 166 -1.39 11.89 10.91
N ILE A 167 -1.09 13.12 10.50
CA ILE A 167 0.26 13.55 10.12
C ILE A 167 1.31 13.29 11.21
N MET A 168 0.93 13.35 12.47
CA MET A 168 1.82 13.07 13.60
C MET A 168 2.37 11.64 13.58
N GLY A 169 1.51 10.67 13.21
CA GLY A 169 1.92 9.28 13.03
C GLY A 169 2.83 9.10 11.83
N HIS A 170 2.50 9.75 10.70
CA HIS A 170 3.33 9.69 9.49
C HIS A 170 4.72 10.28 9.71
N TYR A 171 4.79 11.47 10.33
CA TYR A 171 6.05 12.12 10.70
C TYR A 171 6.93 11.23 11.56
N ALA A 172 6.38 10.74 12.69
CA ALA A 172 7.16 9.98 13.66
C ALA A 172 7.65 8.64 13.08
N THR A 173 6.80 7.92 12.35
CA THR A 173 7.18 6.64 11.77
C THR A 173 8.10 6.77 10.56
N ALA A 174 7.96 7.82 9.76
CA ALA A 174 8.93 8.12 8.69
C ALA A 174 10.32 8.44 9.29
N LYS A 175 10.38 9.22 10.36
CA LYS A 175 11.63 9.56 11.02
C LYS A 175 12.32 8.36 11.67
N TYR A 176 11.58 7.51 12.39
CA TYR A 176 12.17 6.49 13.25
C TYR A 176 12.12 5.08 12.67
N VAL A 177 11.23 4.78 11.73
CA VAL A 177 11.15 3.46 11.07
C VAL A 177 11.83 3.50 9.71
N LEU A 178 11.50 4.50 8.87
CA LEU A 178 12.18 4.68 7.59
C LEU A 178 13.54 5.40 7.78
N ASP A 179 13.87 5.79 9.01
CA ASP A 179 15.14 6.42 9.39
C ASP A 179 15.48 7.64 8.51
N LEU A 180 14.46 8.44 8.14
CA LEU A 180 14.66 9.57 7.26
C LEU A 180 15.44 10.70 7.93
N GLN A 181 16.50 11.14 7.25
CA GLN A 181 17.42 12.20 7.68
C GLN A 181 17.44 13.33 6.65
N ASP A 182 17.84 14.53 7.07
CA ASP A 182 17.84 15.74 6.23
C ASP A 182 18.67 15.60 4.95
N SER A 183 19.73 14.77 4.98
CA SER A 183 20.61 14.51 3.84
C SER A 183 20.12 13.44 2.88
N ASP A 184 18.98 12.79 3.19
CA ASP A 184 18.51 11.69 2.37
C ASP A 184 17.89 12.16 1.05
N ILE A 185 18.03 11.27 0.06
CA ILE A 185 17.22 11.28 -1.15
C ILE A 185 16.34 10.03 -1.10
N TYR A 186 15.09 10.25 -0.79
CA TYR A 186 14.10 9.21 -0.54
C TYR A 186 13.30 8.87 -1.79
N TRP A 187 12.99 7.60 -1.99
CA TRP A 187 12.10 7.15 -3.05
C TRP A 187 11.07 6.15 -2.54
N CYS A 188 9.80 6.57 -2.50
CA CYS A 188 8.66 5.71 -2.35
C CYS A 188 8.09 5.36 -3.72
N THR A 189 7.98 4.07 -4.04
CA THR A 189 7.50 3.63 -5.35
C THR A 189 5.98 3.49 -5.43
N ALA A 190 5.28 3.64 -4.29
CA ALA A 190 3.83 3.53 -4.24
C ALA A 190 3.13 4.71 -4.91
N ASP A 191 2.00 4.42 -5.56
CA ASP A 191 1.13 5.42 -6.16
C ASP A 191 0.31 6.16 -5.09
N PRO A 192 0.07 7.49 -5.21
CA PRO A 192 -0.75 8.26 -4.28
C PRO A 192 -2.20 7.76 -4.13
N GLY A 193 -2.72 7.03 -5.12
CA GLY A 193 -4.02 6.37 -5.04
C GLY A 193 -4.09 5.23 -4.00
N TRP A 194 -2.96 4.86 -3.42
CA TRP A 194 -2.85 3.94 -2.30
C TRP A 194 -2.38 4.65 -1.04
N VAL A 195 -2.83 4.16 0.13
CA VAL A 195 -2.48 4.77 1.42
C VAL A 195 -0.97 4.90 1.63
N THR A 196 -0.15 3.96 1.15
CA THR A 196 1.31 4.05 1.22
C THR A 196 1.84 5.25 0.43
N GLY A 197 1.27 5.50 -0.76
CA GLY A 197 1.69 6.60 -1.62
C GLY A 197 1.36 7.98 -1.04
N THR A 198 0.33 8.12 -0.22
CA THR A 198 0.05 9.35 0.50
C THR A 198 0.80 9.42 1.83
N SER A 199 0.70 8.38 2.67
CA SER A 199 1.30 8.38 4.01
C SER A 199 2.84 8.50 3.96
N TYR A 200 3.48 7.75 3.06
CA TYR A 200 4.94 7.70 2.94
C TYR A 200 5.49 8.14 1.58
N GLY A 201 4.62 8.50 0.65
CA GLY A 201 4.99 9.18 -0.59
C GLY A 201 4.73 10.69 -0.54
N ILE A 202 4.03 11.21 0.49
CA ILE A 202 3.75 12.64 0.68
C ILE A 202 3.98 13.03 2.15
N PHE A 203 3.10 12.62 3.05
CA PHE A 203 3.03 13.17 4.41
C PHE A 203 4.27 12.87 5.24
N GLY A 204 4.73 11.62 5.28
CA GLY A 204 5.89 11.22 6.06
C GLY A 204 7.18 11.92 5.64
N PRO A 205 7.64 11.77 4.39
CA PRO A 205 8.89 12.38 3.94
C PRO A 205 8.84 13.91 3.94
N TRP A 206 7.73 14.52 3.48
CA TRP A 206 7.68 15.97 3.35
C TRP A 206 7.52 16.67 4.69
N SER A 207 6.84 16.09 5.68
CA SER A 207 6.82 16.61 7.04
C SER A 207 8.18 16.51 7.75
N ASN A 208 9.08 15.63 7.26
CA ASN A 208 10.46 15.53 7.72
C ASN A 208 11.44 16.37 6.88
N GLY A 209 10.99 17.11 5.88
CA GLY A 209 11.84 18.00 5.05
C GLY A 209 12.79 17.27 4.10
N VAL A 210 12.51 16.01 3.76
CA VAL A 210 13.42 15.15 3.00
C VAL A 210 13.25 15.34 1.50
N THR A 211 14.35 15.36 0.75
CA THR A 211 14.32 15.35 -0.72
C THR A 211 13.74 14.02 -1.21
N GLN A 212 12.78 14.09 -2.11
CA GLN A 212 12.10 12.89 -2.63
C GLN A 212 12.18 12.81 -4.15
N VAL A 213 12.44 11.60 -4.65
CA VAL A 213 12.29 11.26 -6.06
C VAL A 213 10.88 10.74 -6.31
N ILE A 214 10.23 11.26 -7.34
CA ILE A 214 8.94 10.78 -7.84
C ILE A 214 9.15 10.35 -9.29
N PHE A 215 8.82 9.11 -9.61
CA PHE A 215 9.00 8.54 -10.93
C PHE A 215 7.65 8.28 -11.60
N GLU A 216 7.37 8.98 -12.67
CA GLU A 216 6.11 8.84 -13.44
C GLU A 216 6.02 7.51 -14.20
N GLY A 217 7.13 6.85 -14.46
CA GLY A 217 7.19 5.64 -15.29
C GLY A 217 6.70 4.37 -14.59
N GLY A 218 6.44 3.35 -15.39
CA GLY A 218 6.11 2.01 -14.92
C GLY A 218 7.34 1.25 -14.41
N PHE A 219 7.07 0.06 -13.84
CA PHE A 219 8.12 -0.83 -13.37
C PHE A 219 8.94 -1.40 -14.54
N SER A 220 10.25 -1.29 -14.43
CA SER A 220 11.22 -2.19 -15.03
C SER A 220 12.49 -2.18 -14.18
N ALA A 221 13.15 -3.31 -13.99
CA ALA A 221 14.33 -3.41 -13.15
C ALA A 221 15.44 -2.41 -13.60
N GLY A 222 15.71 -2.35 -14.90
CA GLY A 222 16.70 -1.42 -15.46
C GLY A 222 16.35 0.06 -15.21
N ASN A 223 15.10 0.45 -15.42
CA ASN A 223 14.68 1.83 -15.15
C ASN A 223 14.79 2.16 -13.65
N TRP A 224 14.40 1.26 -12.79
CA TRP A 224 14.44 1.49 -11.35
C TRP A 224 15.88 1.62 -10.83
N TYR A 225 16.78 0.74 -11.25
CA TYR A 225 18.20 0.86 -10.89
C TYR A 225 18.82 2.14 -11.46
N SER A 226 18.48 2.50 -12.69
CA SER A 226 18.92 3.77 -13.30
C SER A 226 18.45 5.01 -12.52
N ILE A 227 17.24 4.98 -11.96
CA ILE A 227 16.72 6.06 -11.09
C ILE A 227 17.53 6.15 -9.80
N ILE A 228 17.79 5.01 -9.14
CA ILE A 228 18.60 4.96 -7.92
C ILE A 228 20.00 5.52 -8.16
N GLU A 229 20.67 5.06 -9.22
CA GLU A 229 21.99 5.53 -9.62
C GLU A 229 22.00 7.03 -9.95
N LYS A 230 21.11 7.45 -10.88
CA LYS A 230 21.09 8.81 -11.42
C LYS A 230 20.80 9.87 -10.36
N TYR A 231 19.86 9.58 -9.47
CA TYR A 231 19.43 10.52 -8.43
C TYR A 231 20.07 10.24 -7.06
N ARG A 232 20.99 9.27 -7.00
CA ARG A 232 21.69 8.91 -5.76
C ARG A 232 20.73 8.64 -4.60
N VAL A 233 19.66 7.88 -4.86
CA VAL A 233 18.69 7.51 -3.85
C VAL A 233 19.38 6.83 -2.67
N THR A 234 19.07 7.28 -1.45
CA THR A 234 19.69 6.78 -0.22
C THR A 234 18.74 5.87 0.57
N VAL A 235 17.44 6.19 0.55
CA VAL A 235 16.41 5.38 1.21
C VAL A 235 15.34 4.99 0.20
N TRP A 236 15.08 3.70 0.11
CA TRP A 236 14.15 3.12 -0.86
C TRP A 236 13.01 2.36 -0.18
N TYR A 237 11.76 2.73 -0.45
CA TYR A 237 10.56 2.12 0.10
C TYR A 237 9.67 1.56 -1.00
N THR A 238 9.48 0.24 -1.02
CA THR A 238 8.80 -0.44 -2.12
C THR A 238 7.95 -1.63 -1.64
N ALA A 239 7.27 -2.30 -2.54
CA ALA A 239 6.39 -3.42 -2.22
C ALA A 239 7.08 -4.78 -2.45
N PRO A 240 6.76 -5.83 -1.67
CA PRO A 240 7.26 -7.19 -1.88
C PRO A 240 7.08 -7.72 -3.30
N THR A 241 5.95 -7.42 -3.94
CA THR A 241 5.72 -7.79 -5.35
C THR A 241 6.80 -7.18 -6.27
N ALA A 242 7.17 -5.92 -6.09
CA ALA A 242 8.24 -5.31 -6.87
C ALA A 242 9.61 -5.96 -6.57
N ILE A 243 9.88 -6.27 -5.30
CA ILE A 243 11.11 -6.96 -4.90
C ILE A 243 11.19 -8.33 -5.59
N ARG A 244 10.11 -9.12 -5.60
CA ARG A 244 10.07 -10.42 -6.32
C ARG A 244 10.31 -10.26 -7.83
N MET A 245 9.79 -9.20 -8.45
CA MET A 245 10.06 -8.90 -9.86
C MET A 245 11.53 -8.55 -10.11
N LEU A 246 12.19 -7.87 -9.17
CA LEU A 246 13.63 -7.60 -9.23
C LEU A 246 14.46 -8.88 -9.02
N MET A 247 14.05 -9.75 -8.08
CA MET A 247 14.67 -11.08 -7.89
C MET A 247 14.58 -11.91 -9.19
N LYS A 248 13.44 -11.86 -9.88
CA LYS A 248 13.27 -12.53 -11.18
C LYS A 248 14.21 -11.98 -12.24
N ALA A 249 14.51 -10.68 -12.24
CA ALA A 249 15.49 -10.07 -13.15
C ALA A 249 16.95 -10.50 -12.84
N GLY A 250 17.20 -10.97 -11.62
CA GLY A 250 18.47 -11.56 -11.19
C GLY A 250 19.54 -10.54 -10.78
N ILE A 251 20.55 -11.00 -10.04
CA ILE A 251 21.64 -10.17 -9.50
C ILE A 251 22.47 -9.51 -10.62
N LYS A 252 22.70 -10.19 -11.74
CA LYS A 252 23.41 -9.62 -12.88
C LYS A 252 22.80 -8.34 -13.44
N ALA A 253 21.54 -8.08 -13.18
CA ALA A 253 20.89 -6.81 -13.56
C ALA A 253 21.33 -5.68 -12.62
N VAL A 254 21.56 -5.98 -11.34
CA VAL A 254 22.04 -5.03 -10.31
C VAL A 254 23.47 -4.60 -10.62
N ASP A 255 24.36 -5.54 -10.99
CA ASP A 255 25.79 -5.29 -11.24
C ASP A 255 26.08 -4.24 -12.33
N LYS A 256 25.08 -3.88 -13.11
CA LYS A 256 25.20 -2.88 -14.20
C LYS A 256 25.10 -1.43 -13.72
N PHE A 257 24.77 -1.21 -12.44
CA PHE A 257 24.46 0.12 -11.89
C PHE A 257 25.24 0.38 -10.61
N ASP A 258 25.62 1.65 -10.38
CA ASP A 258 26.21 2.08 -9.10
C ASP A 258 25.09 2.41 -8.08
N LEU A 259 24.73 1.42 -7.27
CA LEU A 259 23.69 1.55 -6.24
C LEU A 259 24.26 1.84 -4.84
N LYS A 260 25.54 2.19 -4.72
CA LYS A 260 26.23 2.44 -3.43
C LYS A 260 25.69 3.62 -2.62
N SER A 261 24.82 4.45 -3.22
CA SER A 261 24.12 5.51 -2.50
C SER A 261 23.06 4.97 -1.54
N LEU A 262 22.49 3.79 -1.82
CA LEU A 262 21.53 3.16 -0.93
C LEU A 262 22.16 2.91 0.45
N ARG A 263 21.50 3.37 1.49
CA ARG A 263 21.84 3.10 2.89
C ARG A 263 20.76 2.35 3.63
N TYR A 264 19.50 2.39 3.12
CA TYR A 264 18.37 1.77 3.79
C TYR A 264 17.28 1.38 2.79
N MET A 265 16.76 0.17 2.93
CA MET A 265 15.70 -0.36 2.07
C MET A 265 14.57 -0.92 2.91
N CYS A 266 13.34 -0.52 2.59
CA CYS A 266 12.14 -0.93 3.32
C CYS A 266 11.09 -1.55 2.40
N SER A 267 10.28 -2.43 2.98
CA SER A 267 9.19 -3.14 2.32
C SER A 267 7.85 -2.89 3.01
N VAL A 268 6.77 -2.87 2.23
CA VAL A 268 5.41 -2.58 2.72
C VAL A 268 4.30 -3.15 1.84
N GLY A 269 3.16 -3.40 2.47
CA GLY A 269 1.87 -3.63 1.79
C GLY A 269 1.48 -5.09 1.64
N GLU A 270 2.44 -5.98 1.69
CA GLU A 270 2.30 -7.43 1.72
C GLU A 270 3.34 -8.01 2.68
N PRO A 271 3.17 -9.24 3.21
CA PRO A 271 4.24 -9.89 3.94
C PRO A 271 5.48 -10.09 3.06
N LEU A 272 6.65 -9.82 3.61
CA LEU A 272 7.93 -10.01 2.92
C LEU A 272 8.47 -11.41 3.20
N ASN A 273 8.66 -12.19 2.13
CA ASN A 273 9.23 -13.52 2.24
C ASN A 273 10.68 -13.46 2.76
N PRO A 274 11.13 -14.42 3.60
CA PRO A 274 12.50 -14.48 4.09
C PRO A 274 13.57 -14.40 3.00
N GLU A 275 13.33 -15.06 1.85
CA GLU A 275 14.22 -15.08 0.70
C GLU A 275 14.48 -13.69 0.13
N ALA A 276 13.47 -12.81 0.16
CA ALA A 276 13.62 -11.44 -0.32
C ALA A 276 14.55 -10.61 0.59
N VAL A 277 14.55 -10.89 1.89
CA VAL A 277 15.48 -10.26 2.85
C VAL A 277 16.91 -10.73 2.56
N VAL A 278 17.11 -12.05 2.39
CA VAL A 278 18.42 -12.65 2.07
C VAL A 278 18.92 -12.14 0.71
N TRP A 279 18.05 -12.15 -0.30
CA TRP A 279 18.39 -11.63 -1.62
C TRP A 279 18.82 -10.14 -1.59
N GLY A 280 18.18 -9.34 -0.74
CA GLY A 280 18.59 -7.94 -0.55
C GLY A 280 20.05 -7.81 -0.10
N ILE A 281 20.48 -8.68 0.82
CA ILE A 281 21.88 -8.73 1.28
C ILE A 281 22.82 -9.14 0.15
N GLU A 282 22.44 -10.16 -0.64
CA GLU A 282 23.26 -10.62 -1.77
C GLU A 282 23.36 -9.59 -2.89
N ALA A 283 22.26 -8.91 -3.22
CA ALA A 283 22.17 -8.01 -4.36
C ALA A 283 22.64 -6.57 -4.06
N PHE A 284 22.42 -6.07 -2.85
CA PHE A 284 22.66 -4.66 -2.48
C PHE A 284 23.61 -4.51 -1.29
N GLY A 285 24.06 -5.62 -0.67
CA GLY A 285 24.86 -5.59 0.55
C GLY A 285 24.08 -5.24 1.82
N MET A 286 22.75 -5.15 1.75
CA MET A 286 21.88 -4.82 2.88
C MET A 286 20.50 -5.46 2.75
N PRO A 287 19.81 -5.78 3.88
CA PRO A 287 18.48 -6.38 3.85
C PRO A 287 17.38 -5.37 3.52
N PHE A 288 16.23 -5.88 3.05
CA PHE A 288 14.98 -5.14 3.12
C PHE A 288 14.39 -5.24 4.52
N HIS A 289 13.99 -4.11 5.09
CA HIS A 289 13.34 -3.99 6.40
C HIS A 289 11.82 -4.01 6.22
N ASP A 290 11.20 -5.11 6.59
CA ASP A 290 9.73 -5.22 6.51
C ASP A 290 9.05 -4.44 7.62
N ASN A 291 7.84 -3.95 7.34
CA ASN A 291 6.98 -3.32 8.33
C ASN A 291 5.51 -3.65 8.08
N TRP A 292 4.75 -3.67 9.16
CA TRP A 292 3.33 -3.97 9.13
C TRP A 292 2.50 -2.78 9.59
N TRP A 293 1.50 -2.48 8.82
CA TRP A 293 0.43 -1.54 9.11
C TRP A 293 -0.74 -1.73 8.12
N GLN A 294 -1.84 -1.03 8.35
CA GLN A 294 -3.03 -1.09 7.54
C GLN A 294 -3.49 0.33 7.18
N THR A 295 -4.37 0.44 6.19
CA THR A 295 -5.03 1.72 5.89
C THR A 295 -5.72 2.26 7.14
N GLU A 296 -6.39 1.39 7.90
CA GLU A 296 -7.07 1.72 9.14
C GLU A 296 -6.13 2.21 10.25
N THR A 297 -4.89 1.75 10.29
CA THR A 297 -3.92 2.24 11.27
C THR A 297 -3.28 3.58 10.88
N GLY A 298 -3.27 3.89 9.58
CA GLY A 298 -2.77 5.13 9.00
C GLY A 298 -1.25 5.27 8.99
N CYS A 299 -0.53 4.64 9.90
CA CYS A 299 0.93 4.62 9.94
C CYS A 299 1.48 3.27 10.38
N ILE A 300 2.79 3.07 10.25
CA ILE A 300 3.50 1.85 10.64
C ILE A 300 3.30 1.60 12.14
N GLN A 301 2.96 0.35 12.49
CA GLN A 301 2.71 -0.10 13.86
C GLN A 301 3.75 -1.09 14.35
N ILE A 302 4.27 -1.94 13.46
CA ILE A 302 5.27 -2.95 13.75
C ILE A 302 6.32 -2.88 12.64
N ALA A 303 7.61 -2.91 12.98
CA ALA A 303 8.68 -2.75 12.00
C ALA A 303 9.98 -3.43 12.40
N ASN A 304 10.78 -3.77 11.40
CA ASN A 304 12.19 -4.05 11.56
C ASN A 304 12.96 -2.72 11.51
N TYR A 305 13.65 -2.39 12.59
CA TYR A 305 14.38 -1.11 12.72
C TYR A 305 15.85 -1.26 12.28
N PRO A 306 16.49 -0.15 11.82
CA PRO A 306 17.90 -0.21 11.40
C PRO A 306 18.87 -0.57 12.53
N VAL A 307 18.48 -0.35 13.77
CA VAL A 307 19.29 -0.59 15.00
C VAL A 307 19.06 -1.94 15.65
N GLN A 308 18.28 -2.81 15.02
CA GLN A 308 17.91 -4.13 15.56
C GLN A 308 18.22 -5.23 14.56
N ASP A 309 18.50 -6.42 15.10
CA ASP A 309 18.65 -7.60 14.26
C ASP A 309 17.34 -7.92 13.53
N ILE A 310 17.44 -8.24 12.24
CA ILE A 310 16.30 -8.67 11.45
C ILE A 310 16.17 -10.18 11.59
N LYS A 311 14.96 -10.63 11.94
CA LYS A 311 14.57 -12.02 11.77
C LYS A 311 13.83 -12.14 10.43
N PRO A 312 14.43 -12.73 9.37
CA PRO A 312 13.80 -12.81 8.06
C PRO A 312 12.40 -13.43 8.12
N GLY A 313 11.40 -12.76 7.53
CA GLY A 313 9.99 -13.15 7.57
C GLY A 313 9.20 -12.59 8.75
N SER A 314 9.85 -11.95 9.75
CA SER A 314 9.12 -11.25 10.81
C SER A 314 8.71 -9.84 10.36
N MET A 315 7.57 -9.37 10.88
CA MET A 315 7.14 -7.98 10.77
C MET A 315 8.03 -7.04 11.62
N GLY A 316 8.88 -7.58 12.51
CA GLY A 316 9.69 -6.84 13.45
C GLY A 316 9.03 -6.63 14.81
N ARG A 317 9.32 -5.49 15.45
CA ARG A 317 8.85 -5.11 16.78
C ARG A 317 7.92 -3.90 16.75
N PRO A 318 7.08 -3.71 17.79
CA PRO A 318 6.15 -2.58 17.84
C PRO A 318 6.84 -1.21 17.80
N PHE A 319 6.21 -0.26 17.13
CA PHE A 319 6.61 1.15 17.24
C PHE A 319 6.43 1.65 18.69
N PRO A 320 7.36 2.46 19.23
CA PRO A 320 7.25 2.97 20.58
C PRO A 320 5.89 3.63 20.85
N GLY A 321 5.21 3.19 21.90
CA GLY A 321 3.86 3.63 22.26
C GLY A 321 2.73 2.76 21.68
N VAL A 322 2.97 1.99 20.63
CA VAL A 322 2.01 0.99 20.13
C VAL A 322 2.04 -0.27 20.98
N LYS A 323 0.86 -0.80 21.31
CA LYS A 323 0.68 -1.96 22.16
C LYS A 323 -0.09 -3.06 21.43
N PRO A 324 0.57 -3.83 20.54
CA PRO A 324 -0.05 -4.98 19.91
C PRO A 324 -0.19 -6.14 20.89
N ALA A 325 -1.23 -6.94 20.68
CA ALA A 325 -1.49 -8.16 21.43
C ALA A 325 -1.93 -9.26 20.49
N ILE A 326 -1.60 -10.50 20.81
CA ILE A 326 -2.15 -11.69 20.15
C ILE A 326 -3.27 -12.21 21.02
N LEU A 327 -4.52 -12.12 20.53
CA LEU A 327 -5.72 -12.49 21.29
C LEU A 327 -6.28 -13.84 20.83
N ASP A 328 -6.94 -14.52 21.78
CA ASP A 328 -7.72 -15.72 21.49
C ASP A 328 -8.93 -15.45 20.56
N ASP A 329 -9.63 -16.49 20.13
CA ASP A 329 -10.77 -16.35 19.22
C ASP A 329 -11.98 -15.63 19.85
N ASN A 330 -12.04 -15.50 21.18
CA ASN A 330 -13.02 -14.70 21.89
C ASN A 330 -12.62 -13.23 22.08
N PHE A 331 -11.41 -12.84 21.66
CA PHE A 331 -10.82 -11.50 21.81
C PHE A 331 -10.71 -11.03 23.27
N VAL A 332 -10.54 -11.95 24.22
CA VAL A 332 -10.48 -11.65 25.67
C VAL A 332 -9.09 -11.85 26.21
N LYS A 333 -8.48 -13.00 25.93
CA LYS A 333 -7.21 -13.43 26.52
C LYS A 333 -6.05 -13.16 25.58
N GLU A 334 -5.00 -12.48 26.08
CA GLU A 334 -3.72 -12.41 25.39
C GLU A 334 -3.00 -13.76 25.49
N LEU A 335 -2.58 -14.28 24.36
CA LEU A 335 -1.92 -15.57 24.23
C LEU A 335 -0.43 -15.46 24.56
N ALA A 336 0.14 -16.55 25.08
CA ALA A 336 1.57 -16.65 25.34
C ALA A 336 2.40 -16.61 24.03
N PRO A 337 3.68 -16.23 24.09
CA PRO A 337 4.58 -16.30 22.97
C PRO A 337 4.54 -17.66 22.25
N GLY A 338 4.69 -17.67 20.93
CA GLY A 338 4.63 -18.86 20.09
C GLY A 338 3.22 -19.38 19.79
N LYS A 339 2.17 -18.76 20.34
CA LYS A 339 0.78 -19.12 20.02
C LYS A 339 0.21 -18.23 18.95
N GLU A 340 -0.51 -18.83 18.01
CA GLU A 340 -1.26 -18.11 16.97
C GLU A 340 -2.57 -17.55 17.51
N GLY A 341 -2.90 -16.35 17.11
CA GLY A 341 -4.15 -15.70 17.46
C GLY A 341 -4.41 -14.44 16.64
N HIS A 342 -5.43 -13.71 17.03
CA HIS A 342 -5.81 -12.47 16.37
C HIS A 342 -4.87 -11.32 16.75
N LEU A 343 -4.25 -10.68 15.76
CA LEU A 343 -3.49 -9.46 15.98
C LEU A 343 -4.45 -8.32 16.32
N ALA A 344 -4.27 -7.72 17.47
CA ALA A 344 -5.06 -6.62 17.98
C ALA A 344 -4.16 -5.49 18.45
N LEU A 345 -4.62 -4.25 18.37
CA LEU A 345 -3.90 -3.07 18.85
C LEU A 345 -4.66 -2.44 20.01
N LYS A 346 -4.00 -2.33 21.17
CA LYS A 346 -4.52 -1.63 22.35
C LYS A 346 -4.28 -0.13 22.21
N ALA A 347 -5.23 0.67 22.69
CA ALA A 347 -5.19 2.12 22.69
C ALA A 347 -5.35 2.79 21.32
N LYS A 348 -5.69 4.07 21.35
CA LYS A 348 -5.77 4.93 20.18
C LYS A 348 -4.42 5.63 19.96
N TRP A 349 -4.12 5.91 18.70
CA TRP A 349 -2.95 6.68 18.27
C TRP A 349 -3.38 7.74 17.23
N PRO A 350 -2.56 8.76 16.98
CA PRO A 350 -2.97 9.92 16.17
C PRO A 350 -3.48 9.57 14.76
N SER A 351 -2.82 8.66 14.06
CA SER A 351 -3.17 8.26 12.69
C SER A 351 -4.18 7.13 12.59
N MET A 352 -4.73 6.66 13.71
CA MET A 352 -5.82 5.70 13.66
C MET A 352 -7.02 6.31 12.93
N PHE A 353 -7.66 5.55 12.02
CA PHE A 353 -8.87 6.01 11.35
C PHE A 353 -10.00 6.35 12.34
N ARG A 354 -10.87 7.27 11.96
CA ARG A 354 -11.95 7.72 12.84
C ARG A 354 -13.27 7.04 12.56
N THR A 355 -13.47 6.62 11.32
CA THR A 355 -14.66 5.86 10.90
C THR A 355 -14.42 5.21 9.53
N TYR A 356 -15.29 4.31 9.13
CA TYR A 356 -15.56 4.06 7.72
C TYR A 356 -16.66 5.03 7.24
N TRP A 357 -16.44 5.70 6.11
CA TRP A 357 -17.38 6.67 5.57
C TRP A 357 -18.77 6.09 5.48
N ASN A 358 -19.75 6.75 6.11
CA ASN A 358 -21.16 6.32 6.21
C ASN A 358 -21.41 4.89 6.75
N LYS A 359 -20.43 4.29 7.48
CA LYS A 359 -20.52 2.91 7.96
C LYS A 359 -20.06 2.80 9.43
N GLN A 360 -20.68 3.58 10.32
CA GLN A 360 -20.33 3.63 11.75
C GLN A 360 -20.42 2.27 12.43
N GLU A 361 -21.47 1.49 12.18
CA GLU A 361 -21.62 0.14 12.75
C GLU A 361 -20.46 -0.79 12.37
N LEU A 362 -19.98 -0.68 11.13
CA LEU A 362 -18.83 -1.44 10.69
C LEU A 362 -17.54 -1.00 11.41
N TYR A 363 -17.38 0.30 11.65
CA TYR A 363 -16.27 0.82 12.44
C TYR A 363 -16.32 0.27 13.88
N ASP A 364 -17.47 0.37 14.55
CA ASP A 364 -17.67 -0.08 15.92
C ASP A 364 -17.43 -1.59 16.06
N SER A 365 -17.81 -2.37 15.04
CA SER A 365 -17.60 -3.82 15.01
C SER A 365 -16.11 -4.23 15.01
N ARG A 366 -15.20 -3.31 14.63
CA ARG A 366 -13.76 -3.54 14.63
C ARG A 366 -13.14 -3.46 16.03
N PHE A 367 -13.90 -3.02 17.02
CA PHE A 367 -13.40 -2.89 18.38
C PHE A 367 -14.00 -3.96 19.28
N LYS A 368 -13.15 -4.70 19.99
CA LYS A 368 -13.52 -5.70 20.98
C LYS A 368 -12.68 -5.48 22.24
N ASN A 369 -13.35 -5.35 23.37
CA ASN A 369 -12.71 -5.19 24.69
C ASN A 369 -11.62 -4.08 24.73
N GLY A 370 -11.88 -2.95 24.06
CA GLY A 370 -10.96 -1.81 24.00
C GLY A 370 -9.78 -1.98 23.04
N CYS A 371 -9.77 -3.04 22.26
CA CYS A 371 -8.76 -3.29 21.23
C CYS A 371 -9.34 -3.14 19.82
N TYR A 372 -8.59 -2.55 18.91
CA TYR A 372 -8.84 -2.62 17.48
C TYR A 372 -8.42 -4.02 16.96
N ILE A 373 -9.34 -4.72 16.31
CA ILE A 373 -9.13 -6.04 15.72
C ILE A 373 -8.76 -5.87 14.25
N THR A 374 -7.53 -6.21 13.92
CA THR A 374 -6.95 -5.94 12.60
C THR A 374 -7.52 -6.83 11.49
N GLY A 375 -8.06 -8.00 11.85
CA GLY A 375 -8.46 -9.05 10.92
C GLY A 375 -7.27 -9.86 10.39
N ASP A 376 -6.08 -9.65 10.93
CA ASP A 376 -4.89 -10.47 10.68
C ASP A 376 -4.69 -11.45 11.84
N LYS A 377 -4.19 -12.65 11.54
CA LYS A 377 -3.63 -13.59 12.53
C LYS A 377 -2.11 -13.49 12.53
N ALA A 378 -1.54 -13.57 13.73
CA ALA A 378 -0.11 -13.45 13.93
C ALA A 378 0.34 -14.27 15.15
N THR A 379 1.65 -14.44 15.28
CA THR A 379 2.31 -14.93 16.50
C THR A 379 3.27 -13.85 17.02
N LYS A 380 3.67 -13.98 18.28
CA LYS A 380 4.72 -13.18 18.88
C LYS A 380 5.74 -14.11 19.51
N ASP A 381 7.04 -13.90 19.27
CA ASP A 381 8.08 -14.67 19.96
C ASP A 381 8.44 -14.10 21.34
N GLU A 382 9.31 -14.79 22.06
CA GLU A 382 9.77 -14.38 23.40
C GLU A 382 10.60 -13.09 23.38
N GLU A 383 11.22 -12.76 22.25
CA GLU A 383 11.99 -11.54 22.05
C GLU A 383 11.14 -10.33 21.61
N GLY A 384 9.84 -10.54 21.39
CA GLY A 384 8.87 -9.50 21.04
C GLY A 384 8.77 -9.20 19.55
N TYR A 385 9.31 -10.07 18.68
CA TYR A 385 9.06 -10.01 17.25
C TYR A 385 7.69 -10.59 16.92
N PHE A 386 7.01 -9.98 15.97
CA PHE A 386 5.72 -10.43 15.46
C PHE A 386 5.87 -11.10 14.10
N TRP A 387 5.10 -12.15 13.89
CA TRP A 387 5.13 -12.95 12.67
C TRP A 387 3.73 -13.01 12.08
N PHE A 388 3.60 -12.62 10.82
CA PHE A 388 2.33 -12.68 10.10
C PHE A 388 1.99 -14.13 9.75
N VAL A 389 0.78 -14.58 10.10
CA VAL A 389 0.28 -15.92 9.75
C VAL A 389 -0.62 -15.85 8.52
N GLY A 390 -1.57 -14.91 8.50
CA GLY A 390 -2.51 -14.74 7.40
C GLY A 390 -3.65 -13.81 7.77
N ARG A 391 -4.53 -13.57 6.80
CA ARG A 391 -5.83 -12.96 7.10
C ARG A 391 -6.67 -13.97 7.87
N ALA A 392 -7.44 -13.51 8.85
CA ALA A 392 -8.27 -14.40 9.66
C ALA A 392 -9.32 -15.17 8.82
N ASP A 393 -9.75 -14.59 7.69
CA ASP A 393 -10.67 -15.17 6.72
C ASP A 393 -9.98 -16.05 5.64
N ASP A 394 -8.66 -16.07 5.57
CA ASP A 394 -7.86 -16.85 4.62
C ASP A 394 -7.09 -18.02 5.29
N VAL A 395 -7.01 -18.06 6.63
CA VAL A 395 -6.34 -19.14 7.36
C VAL A 395 -7.10 -20.43 7.13
N ILE A 396 -6.36 -21.48 6.75
CA ILE A 396 -6.88 -22.80 6.35
C ILE A 396 -7.02 -23.68 7.60
N ASN A 397 -8.18 -24.26 7.82
CA ASN A 397 -8.40 -25.19 8.93
C ASN A 397 -8.29 -26.65 8.46
N THR A 398 -7.09 -27.20 8.56
CA THR A 398 -6.81 -28.59 8.16
C THR A 398 -6.82 -29.50 9.39
N ALA A 399 -7.87 -30.31 9.55
CA ALA A 399 -8.02 -31.27 10.65
C ALA A 399 -7.84 -30.64 12.05
N GLY A 400 -8.38 -29.43 12.24
CA GLY A 400 -8.23 -28.67 13.49
C GLY A 400 -6.88 -27.94 13.65
N HIS A 401 -5.99 -28.07 12.67
CA HIS A 401 -4.74 -27.32 12.63
C HIS A 401 -4.89 -26.11 11.70
N LEU A 402 -4.58 -24.92 12.25
CA LEU A 402 -4.64 -23.68 11.47
C LEU A 402 -3.36 -23.52 10.67
N VAL A 403 -3.50 -23.38 9.37
CA VAL A 403 -2.38 -23.20 8.42
C VAL A 403 -2.44 -21.81 7.82
N GLY A 404 -1.41 -21.00 8.07
CA GLY A 404 -1.26 -19.72 7.42
C GLY A 404 -0.86 -19.87 5.96
N PRO A 405 -1.62 -19.34 5.00
CA PRO A 405 -1.23 -19.40 3.59
C PRO A 405 0.17 -18.87 3.33
N PHE A 406 0.58 -17.83 4.04
CA PHE A 406 1.88 -17.18 3.87
C PHE A 406 3.06 -18.11 4.22
N GLU A 407 2.95 -18.93 5.27
CA GLU A 407 3.97 -19.92 5.62
C GLU A 407 4.22 -20.89 4.48
N VAL A 408 3.14 -21.37 3.88
CA VAL A 408 3.22 -22.32 2.77
C VAL A 408 3.73 -21.66 1.49
N GLU A 409 3.26 -20.46 1.19
CA GLU A 409 3.71 -19.62 0.06
C GLU A 409 5.22 -19.35 0.16
N SER A 410 5.71 -18.96 1.34
CA SER A 410 7.13 -18.72 1.60
C SER A 410 7.96 -19.99 1.35
N ALA A 411 7.58 -21.11 1.94
CA ALA A 411 8.30 -22.36 1.74
C ALA A 411 8.35 -22.82 0.27
N LEU A 412 7.29 -22.54 -0.50
CA LEU A 412 7.26 -22.89 -1.93
C LEU A 412 8.18 -21.98 -2.78
N VAL A 413 8.24 -20.68 -2.45
CA VAL A 413 9.09 -19.71 -3.17
C VAL A 413 10.58 -19.96 -2.96
N GLU A 414 10.98 -20.64 -1.88
CA GLU A 414 12.37 -21.10 -1.69
C GLU A 414 12.82 -22.14 -2.74
N HIS A 415 11.88 -22.80 -3.41
CA HIS A 415 12.25 -23.76 -4.45
C HIS A 415 12.84 -23.05 -5.67
N PRO A 416 13.99 -23.54 -6.25
CA PRO A 416 14.68 -22.87 -7.34
C PRO A 416 13.81 -22.52 -8.55
N ALA A 417 12.85 -23.36 -8.87
CA ALA A 417 11.95 -23.19 -10.03
C ALA A 417 10.74 -22.30 -9.76
N VAL A 418 10.39 -21.98 -8.50
CA VAL A 418 9.15 -21.26 -8.16
C VAL A 418 9.44 -19.76 -8.12
N ALA A 419 8.69 -18.98 -8.91
CA ALA A 419 8.74 -17.53 -8.90
C ALA A 419 7.77 -16.95 -7.86
N GLU A 420 6.53 -17.44 -7.84
CA GLU A 420 5.49 -16.99 -6.92
C GLU A 420 4.59 -18.17 -6.53
N ALA A 421 3.96 -18.07 -5.38
CA ALA A 421 3.00 -19.05 -4.89
C ALA A 421 1.77 -18.37 -4.30
N GLY A 422 0.59 -18.94 -4.53
CA GLY A 422 -0.66 -18.55 -3.92
C GLY A 422 -1.36 -19.76 -3.32
N VAL A 423 -1.74 -19.70 -2.05
CA VAL A 423 -2.23 -20.84 -1.28
C VAL A 423 -3.65 -20.59 -0.79
N ILE A 424 -4.49 -21.60 -0.90
CA ILE A 424 -5.89 -21.59 -0.45
C ILE A 424 -6.24 -22.87 0.29
N GLY A 425 -7.28 -22.81 1.12
CA GLY A 425 -8.01 -23.98 1.59
C GLY A 425 -9.06 -24.39 0.56
N ILE A 426 -9.15 -25.66 0.30
CA ILE A 426 -10.26 -26.25 -0.47
C ILE A 426 -10.99 -27.28 0.41
N PRO A 427 -12.32 -27.39 0.30
CA PRO A 427 -13.09 -28.33 1.13
C PRO A 427 -12.58 -29.76 1.04
N ASP A 428 -12.55 -30.47 2.17
CA ASP A 428 -12.20 -31.88 2.31
C ASP A 428 -13.14 -32.55 3.31
N GLU A 429 -13.64 -33.73 2.97
CA GLU A 429 -14.64 -34.44 3.78
C GLU A 429 -14.12 -34.91 5.15
N ILE A 430 -12.81 -35.09 5.30
CA ILE A 430 -12.18 -35.64 6.50
C ILE A 430 -11.48 -34.51 7.27
N ALA A 431 -10.72 -33.68 6.58
CA ALA A 431 -9.88 -32.64 7.18
C ALA A 431 -10.55 -31.27 7.29
N MET A 432 -11.82 -31.12 6.94
CA MET A 432 -12.56 -29.87 6.75
C MET A 432 -12.04 -29.09 5.53
N GLU A 433 -10.75 -28.74 5.52
CA GLU A 433 -10.06 -28.15 4.39
C GLU A 433 -8.71 -28.84 4.17
N MET A 434 -8.30 -28.91 2.92
CA MET A 434 -6.93 -29.28 2.55
C MET A 434 -6.20 -28.11 1.91
N VAL A 435 -4.90 -28.06 2.08
CA VAL A 435 -4.04 -27.02 1.48
C VAL A 435 -3.87 -27.30 -0.01
N LYS A 436 -4.21 -26.32 -0.85
CA LYS A 436 -3.95 -26.30 -2.29
C LYS A 436 -3.06 -25.10 -2.63
N ALA A 437 -2.02 -25.33 -3.41
CA ALA A 437 -1.12 -24.28 -3.89
C ALA A 437 -1.24 -24.09 -5.40
N PHE A 438 -1.06 -22.84 -5.83
CA PHE A 438 -0.83 -22.46 -7.22
C PHE A 438 0.54 -21.81 -7.29
N VAL A 439 1.37 -22.23 -8.25
CA VAL A 439 2.72 -21.70 -8.41
C VAL A 439 2.94 -21.20 -9.83
N SER A 440 3.67 -20.09 -9.98
CA SER A 440 4.26 -19.67 -11.25
C SER A 440 5.75 -19.99 -11.26
N LEU A 441 6.27 -20.29 -12.43
CA LEU A 441 7.67 -20.70 -12.57
C LEU A 441 8.57 -19.54 -12.94
N LYS A 442 9.84 -19.65 -12.54
CA LYS A 442 10.90 -18.73 -13.01
C LYS A 442 11.23 -19.03 -14.47
N ASP A 443 11.82 -18.06 -15.17
CA ASP A 443 12.26 -18.21 -16.53
C ASP A 443 13.28 -19.37 -16.65
N GLY A 444 13.12 -20.18 -17.69
CA GLY A 444 13.95 -21.37 -17.93
C GLY A 444 13.44 -22.68 -17.32
N TYR A 445 12.30 -22.65 -16.62
CA TYR A 445 11.62 -23.86 -16.15
C TYR A 445 10.32 -24.08 -16.90
N GLU A 446 10.08 -25.33 -17.33
CA GLU A 446 8.86 -25.73 -18.02
C GLU A 446 7.99 -26.61 -17.12
N PRO A 447 6.65 -26.49 -17.22
CA PRO A 447 5.73 -27.35 -16.47
C PRO A 447 5.94 -28.83 -16.82
N SER A 448 6.15 -29.66 -15.78
CA SER A 448 6.24 -31.12 -15.96
C SER A 448 5.80 -31.85 -14.70
N GLU A 449 5.37 -33.07 -14.84
CA GLU A 449 5.03 -33.97 -13.73
C GLU A 449 6.23 -34.23 -12.80
N GLU A 450 7.43 -34.25 -13.35
CA GLU A 450 8.67 -34.41 -12.58
C GLU A 450 8.94 -33.17 -11.70
N LEU A 451 8.82 -31.97 -12.28
CA LEU A 451 8.95 -30.72 -11.55
C LEU A 451 7.90 -30.59 -10.44
N LEU A 452 6.65 -30.94 -10.70
CA LEU A 452 5.59 -30.95 -9.68
C LEU A 452 5.93 -31.88 -8.50
N ARG A 453 6.47 -33.07 -8.79
CA ARG A 453 6.91 -34.02 -7.73
C ARG A 453 8.09 -33.43 -6.94
N ASP A 454 9.01 -32.76 -7.59
CA ASP A 454 10.16 -32.14 -6.94
C ASP A 454 9.72 -31.00 -6.01
N ILE A 455 8.91 -30.07 -6.49
CA ILE A 455 8.32 -28.98 -5.68
C ILE A 455 7.56 -29.55 -4.47
N LYS A 456 6.76 -30.60 -4.68
CA LYS A 456 6.01 -31.27 -3.59
C LYS A 456 6.93 -31.95 -2.58
N LYS A 457 8.00 -32.57 -3.05
CA LYS A 457 9.02 -33.19 -2.20
C LYS A 457 9.79 -32.14 -1.40
N PHE A 458 10.11 -31.01 -2.02
CA PHE A 458 10.75 -29.88 -1.37
C PHE A 458 9.86 -29.31 -0.27
N ALA A 459 8.58 -29.03 -0.56
CA ALA A 459 7.62 -28.53 0.43
C ALA A 459 7.51 -29.46 1.66
N ARG A 460 7.48 -30.79 1.43
CA ARG A 460 7.44 -31.80 2.51
C ARG A 460 8.65 -31.79 3.43
N LYS A 461 9.81 -31.30 2.98
CA LYS A 461 11.02 -31.18 3.81
C LYS A 461 10.99 -29.92 4.68
N LYS A 462 10.25 -28.91 4.26
CA LYS A 462 10.22 -27.59 4.89
C LYS A 462 9.01 -27.40 5.81
N LEU A 463 7.88 -27.99 5.46
CA LEU A 463 6.60 -27.76 6.13
C LEU A 463 6.16 -28.96 6.97
N HIS A 464 5.38 -28.66 8.01
CA HIS A 464 4.68 -29.71 8.76
C HIS A 464 3.72 -30.48 7.83
N ALA A 465 3.48 -31.75 8.11
CA ALA A 465 2.70 -32.65 7.25
C ALA A 465 1.28 -32.13 6.90
N LEU A 466 0.64 -31.41 7.83
CA LEU A 466 -0.67 -30.80 7.65
C LEU A 466 -0.62 -29.49 6.84
N SER A 467 0.46 -28.73 6.94
CA SER A 467 0.69 -27.49 6.16
C SER A 467 1.11 -27.81 4.72
N CYS A 468 1.56 -29.02 4.44
CA CYS A 468 2.07 -29.40 3.12
C CYS A 468 0.93 -29.46 2.08
N PRO A 469 1.03 -28.75 0.92
CA PRO A 469 0.01 -28.80 -0.11
C PRO A 469 -0.29 -30.22 -0.60
N LYS A 470 -1.56 -30.60 -0.57
CA LYS A 470 -2.03 -31.87 -1.13
C LYS A 470 -2.11 -31.80 -2.67
N LYS A 471 -2.46 -30.61 -3.18
CA LYS A 471 -2.51 -30.32 -4.61
C LYS A 471 -1.64 -29.10 -4.91
N ILE A 472 -0.91 -29.16 -6.02
CA ILE A 472 -0.12 -28.03 -6.55
C ILE A 472 -0.45 -27.93 -8.04
N ASP A 473 -0.92 -26.77 -8.47
CA ASP A 473 -1.16 -26.46 -9.87
C ASP A 473 -0.13 -25.43 -10.35
N ILE A 474 0.49 -25.65 -11.49
CA ILE A 474 1.34 -24.66 -12.16
C ILE A 474 0.45 -23.79 -13.04
N ILE A 475 0.58 -22.48 -12.92
CA ILE A 475 -0.14 -21.50 -13.72
C ILE A 475 0.84 -20.41 -14.21
N ASP A 476 0.54 -19.79 -15.33
CA ASP A 476 1.41 -18.77 -15.91
C ASP A 476 1.56 -17.56 -14.96
N ASP A 477 0.43 -17.03 -14.49
CA ASP A 477 0.39 -15.91 -13.56
C ASP A 477 -0.66 -16.09 -12.47
N LEU A 478 -0.33 -15.69 -11.25
CA LEU A 478 -1.26 -15.62 -10.14
C LEU A 478 -2.23 -14.45 -10.31
N PRO A 479 -3.54 -14.62 -10.07
CA PRO A 479 -4.47 -13.52 -10.09
C PRO A 479 -4.15 -12.54 -8.96
N LYS A 480 -3.92 -11.27 -9.31
CA LYS A 480 -3.53 -10.22 -8.38
C LYS A 480 -4.47 -9.01 -8.49
N THR A 481 -4.59 -8.31 -7.39
CA THR A 481 -5.13 -6.94 -7.40
C THR A 481 -4.19 -6.02 -8.18
N LYS A 482 -4.67 -4.83 -8.54
CA LYS A 482 -3.83 -3.80 -9.16
C LYS A 482 -2.68 -3.32 -8.25
N SER A 483 -2.75 -3.61 -6.95
CA SER A 483 -1.66 -3.36 -5.98
C SER A 483 -0.69 -4.53 -5.82
N GLY A 484 -0.86 -5.62 -6.57
CA GLY A 484 0.00 -6.80 -6.53
C GLY A 484 -0.44 -7.90 -5.56
N LYS A 485 -1.44 -7.68 -4.71
CA LYS A 485 -1.92 -8.68 -3.73
C LYS A 485 -2.63 -9.84 -4.42
N ILE A 486 -2.30 -11.07 -4.01
CA ILE A 486 -2.93 -12.29 -4.53
C ILE A 486 -4.43 -12.30 -4.22
N MET A 487 -5.24 -12.53 -5.25
CA MET A 487 -6.70 -12.59 -5.15
C MET A 487 -7.16 -14.03 -4.88
N ARG A 488 -7.04 -14.51 -3.64
CA ARG A 488 -7.36 -15.89 -3.24
C ARG A 488 -8.78 -16.31 -3.61
N ARG A 489 -9.74 -15.40 -3.60
CA ARG A 489 -11.11 -15.68 -4.05
C ARG A 489 -11.18 -16.17 -5.51
N LEU A 490 -10.29 -15.66 -6.38
CA LEU A 490 -10.22 -16.11 -7.78
C LEU A 490 -9.48 -17.44 -7.91
N LEU A 491 -8.57 -17.76 -6.99
CA LEU A 491 -7.95 -19.08 -6.90
C LEU A 491 -8.95 -20.13 -6.38
N LYS A 492 -9.85 -19.75 -5.44
CA LYS A 492 -10.93 -20.64 -4.94
C LYS A 492 -11.98 -20.95 -5.99
N ALA A 493 -12.12 -20.12 -7.03
CA ALA A 493 -13.05 -20.33 -8.14
C ALA A 493 -12.50 -21.20 -9.28
N ARG A 494 -11.22 -21.60 -9.22
CA ARG A 494 -10.54 -22.52 -10.14
C ARG A 494 -10.53 -23.93 -9.59
#